data_84f09fcb65f04d493dd69c66bcdac0b0
#
_entry.id   84f09fcb65f04d493dd69c66bcdac0b0
#
_cell.length_a   1.000
_cell.length_b   1.000
_cell.length_c   1.000
_cell.angle_alpha   90.00
_cell.angle_beta   90.00
_cell.angle_gamma   90.00
#
_symmetry.space_group_name_H-M   'P 1'
#
loop_
_entity.id
_entity.type
_entity.pdbx_description
1 polymer ?
#
loop_
_entity_poly.entity_id
_entity_poly.type
_entity_poly.pdbx_seq_one_letter_code
_entity_poly.pdbx_strand_id
1 'polypeptide(L)'
;YPTSAPGYHDVVQEASFPLELNFTNTDFAASGYVAGTTTLSEDDAVVKGPKAYVAQMSKVVADIRLDSDLTQSQIVDLNPVAVDASGKTVDYISLKNKITANVPILKVETLSPQVNLVNAPVNAQNLFTITYSTSSVEAGVLESAGINALNLGDIDFSKINSNNNEFTFDITNLNGIM
;
A
#
# COMPACT_ATOMS: atom_id res chain seq x y z
N TYR A 1 -56.37 23.62 -6.80
CA TYR A 1 -56.01 22.39 -7.55
C TYR A 1 -54.56 22.12 -7.36
N PRO A 2 -54.18 21.00 -6.75
CA PRO A 2 -52.80 20.65 -6.71
C PRO A 2 -52.43 20.16 -8.09
N THR A 3 -51.87 21.01 -8.87
CA THR A 3 -50.96 20.54 -9.89
C THR A 3 -49.78 19.97 -9.13
N SER A 4 -49.79 18.67 -8.90
CA SER A 4 -48.61 17.95 -8.56
C SER A 4 -47.60 18.31 -9.64
N ALA A 5 -46.54 19.05 -9.29
CA ALA A 5 -45.38 19.17 -10.15
C ALA A 5 -45.03 17.74 -10.58
N PRO A 6 -44.81 17.44 -11.86
CA PRO A 6 -44.39 16.12 -12.26
C PRO A 6 -43.15 15.81 -11.46
N GLY A 7 -43.27 14.86 -10.52
CA GLY A 7 -42.11 14.40 -9.76
C GLY A 7 -41.09 13.89 -10.77
N TYR A 8 -39.86 14.32 -10.64
CA TYR A 8 -38.78 13.78 -11.45
C TYR A 8 -38.60 12.32 -11.07
N HIS A 9 -39.04 11.43 -11.94
CA HIS A 9 -38.96 10.00 -11.78
C HIS A 9 -37.80 9.50 -12.61
N ASP A 10 -36.58 9.55 -12.08
CA ASP A 10 -35.43 8.87 -12.68
C ASP A 10 -35.27 7.48 -12.07
N VAL A 11 -34.80 6.56 -12.90
CA VAL A 11 -34.48 5.20 -12.45
C VAL A 11 -33.23 5.30 -11.59
N VAL A 12 -33.29 4.70 -10.41
CA VAL A 12 -32.12 4.57 -9.53
C VAL A 12 -31.18 3.53 -10.13
N GLN A 13 -29.93 3.91 -10.29
CA GLN A 13 -28.89 3.06 -10.83
C GLN A 13 -27.76 2.91 -9.81
N GLU A 14 -27.20 1.70 -9.77
CA GLU A 14 -25.94 1.42 -9.08
C GLU A 14 -24.84 1.21 -10.12
N ALA A 15 -23.65 1.69 -9.82
CA ALA A 15 -22.49 1.51 -10.67
C ALA A 15 -21.21 1.53 -9.82
N SER A 16 -20.16 0.90 -10.34
CA SER A 16 -18.83 0.87 -9.74
C SER A 16 -17.92 1.82 -10.49
N PHE A 17 -17.17 2.64 -9.76
CA PHE A 17 -16.22 3.59 -10.31
C PHE A 17 -14.87 3.47 -9.61
N PRO A 18 -13.76 3.69 -10.32
CA PRO A 18 -12.45 3.72 -9.70
C PRO A 18 -12.36 4.84 -8.68
N LEU A 19 -11.71 4.55 -7.55
CA LEU A 19 -11.43 5.52 -6.50
C LEU A 19 -10.02 6.08 -6.70
N GLU A 20 -9.94 7.40 -6.77
CA GLU A 20 -8.67 8.13 -6.83
C GLU A 20 -8.42 8.83 -5.50
N LEU A 21 -7.27 8.61 -4.91
CA LEU A 21 -6.83 9.29 -3.70
C LEU A 21 -6.07 10.56 -4.04
N ASN A 22 -6.37 11.62 -3.30
CA ASN A 22 -5.64 12.87 -3.36
C ASN A 22 -5.09 13.21 -1.96
N PHE A 23 -3.77 13.16 -1.80
CA PHE A 23 -3.12 13.58 -0.58
C PHE A 23 -2.98 15.10 -0.58
N THR A 24 -3.60 15.77 0.40
CA THR A 24 -3.54 17.23 0.53
C THR A 24 -2.22 17.69 1.15
N ASN A 25 -1.49 16.79 1.80
CA ASN A 25 -0.13 16.96 2.28
C ASN A 25 0.68 15.70 2.04
N THR A 26 1.97 15.85 1.76
CA THR A 26 2.89 14.73 1.47
C THR A 26 3.99 14.58 2.53
N ASP A 27 4.12 15.56 3.40
CA ASP A 27 5.16 15.63 4.44
C ASP A 27 4.55 15.30 5.81
N PHE A 28 4.10 14.06 5.96
CA PHE A 28 3.44 13.60 7.17
C PHE A 28 4.25 12.57 7.98
N ALA A 29 5.27 11.92 7.41
CA ALA A 29 6.13 11.02 8.16
C ALA A 29 7.16 11.79 8.99
N ALA A 30 7.40 11.32 10.22
CA ALA A 30 8.42 11.90 11.10
C ALA A 30 9.84 11.69 10.53
N SER A 31 10.80 12.46 11.04
CA SER A 31 12.22 12.24 10.72
C SER A 31 12.64 10.82 11.07
N GLY A 32 13.32 10.14 10.16
CA GLY A 32 13.68 8.71 10.30
C GLY A 32 12.56 7.74 9.94
N TYR A 33 11.45 8.24 9.41
CA TYR A 33 10.32 7.45 8.93
C TYR A 33 9.98 7.83 7.49
N VAL A 34 9.38 6.89 6.77
CA VAL A 34 8.89 7.09 5.41
C VAL A 34 7.50 6.50 5.26
N ALA A 35 6.70 7.06 4.37
CA ALA A 35 5.42 6.49 4.01
C ALA A 35 5.62 5.33 3.02
N GLY A 36 5.00 4.20 3.30
CA GLY A 36 4.90 3.09 2.36
C GLY A 36 3.76 3.28 1.37
N THR A 37 3.49 2.24 0.57
CA THR A 37 2.40 2.25 -0.39
C THR A 37 1.05 2.20 0.32
N THR A 38 0.19 3.19 0.03
CA THR A 38 -1.18 3.22 0.54
C THR A 38 -2.02 2.13 -0.10
N THR A 39 -2.77 1.40 0.71
CA THR A 39 -3.71 0.39 0.26
C THR A 39 -5.14 0.77 0.65
N LEU A 40 -6.09 0.40 -0.18
CA LEU A 40 -7.52 0.62 0.06
C LEU A 40 -8.18 -0.68 0.53
N SER A 41 -9.22 -0.55 1.35
CA SER A 41 -10.06 -1.70 1.71
C SER A 41 -10.82 -2.26 0.50
N GLU A 42 -11.13 -1.40 -0.48
CA GLU A 42 -11.73 -1.75 -1.76
C GLU A 42 -11.21 -0.78 -2.83
N ASP A 43 -10.91 -1.31 -4.01
CA ASP A 43 -10.34 -0.51 -5.11
C ASP A 43 -11.39 0.37 -5.80
N ASP A 44 -12.64 -0.09 -5.79
CA ASP A 44 -13.75 0.57 -6.44
C ASP A 44 -14.78 1.09 -5.44
N ALA A 45 -15.33 2.25 -5.73
CA ALA A 45 -16.47 2.81 -5.02
C ALA A 45 -17.77 2.41 -5.71
N VAL A 46 -18.67 1.76 -4.98
CA VAL A 46 -20.01 1.45 -5.45
C VAL A 46 -20.93 2.62 -5.11
N VAL A 47 -21.49 3.21 -6.15
CA VAL A 47 -22.37 4.38 -6.03
C VAL A 47 -23.80 4.04 -6.39
N LYS A 48 -24.71 4.81 -5.86
CA LYS A 48 -26.15 4.75 -6.14
C LYS A 48 -26.69 6.15 -6.33
N GLY A 49 -27.48 6.33 -7.37
CA GLY A 49 -28.12 7.60 -7.65
C GLY A 49 -29.05 7.55 -8.85
N PRO A 50 -29.69 8.68 -9.20
CA PRO A 50 -30.51 8.75 -10.42
C PRO A 50 -29.65 8.49 -11.65
N LYS A 51 -30.16 7.72 -12.58
CA LYS A 51 -29.43 7.28 -13.79
C LYS A 51 -28.80 8.45 -14.57
N ALA A 52 -29.51 9.55 -14.70
CA ALA A 52 -28.99 10.73 -15.42
C ALA A 52 -27.76 11.35 -14.75
N TYR A 53 -27.67 11.29 -13.42
CA TYR A 53 -26.52 11.78 -12.67
C TYR A 53 -25.38 10.77 -12.66
N VAL A 54 -25.67 9.50 -12.47
CA VAL A 54 -24.65 8.43 -12.58
C VAL A 54 -23.97 8.45 -13.95
N ALA A 55 -24.74 8.74 -15.03
CA ALA A 55 -24.20 8.86 -16.38
C ALA A 55 -23.23 10.04 -16.58
N GLN A 56 -23.25 11.05 -15.71
CA GLN A 56 -22.32 12.18 -15.75
C GLN A 56 -21.00 11.89 -15.03
N MET A 57 -20.96 10.86 -14.20
CA MET A 57 -19.77 10.53 -13.42
C MET A 57 -18.63 10.02 -14.30
N SER A 58 -17.42 10.40 -13.91
CA SER A 58 -16.17 9.86 -14.47
C SER A 58 -15.43 9.00 -13.47
N LYS A 59 -15.34 9.46 -12.24
CA LYS A 59 -14.61 8.79 -11.15
C LYS A 59 -15.12 9.23 -9.79
N VAL A 60 -14.60 8.58 -8.76
CA VAL A 60 -14.79 8.98 -7.37
C VAL A 60 -13.45 9.42 -6.82
N VAL A 61 -13.40 10.54 -6.13
CA VAL A 61 -12.17 11.08 -5.53
C VAL A 61 -12.33 11.19 -4.02
N ALA A 62 -11.27 10.92 -3.30
CA ALA A 62 -11.21 11.13 -1.86
C ALA A 62 -9.93 11.87 -1.48
N ASP A 63 -10.09 12.94 -0.71
CA ASP A 63 -8.98 13.69 -0.16
C ASP A 63 -8.53 13.07 1.16
N ILE A 64 -7.23 12.91 1.33
CA ILE A 64 -6.60 12.48 2.56
C ILE A 64 -5.71 13.61 3.07
N ARG A 65 -5.93 13.99 4.32
CA ARG A 65 -5.03 14.85 5.08
C ARG A 65 -4.58 14.11 6.33
N LEU A 66 -3.28 13.98 6.51
CA LEU A 66 -2.69 13.36 7.69
C LEU A 66 -2.00 14.41 8.55
N ASP A 67 -1.92 14.14 9.86
CA ASP A 67 -1.11 14.94 10.76
C ASP A 67 0.38 14.83 10.38
N SER A 68 1.19 15.78 10.81
CA SER A 68 2.63 15.74 10.64
C SER A 68 3.31 14.88 11.72
N ASP A 69 4.58 14.55 11.48
CA ASP A 69 5.42 13.82 12.44
C ASP A 69 4.89 12.44 12.85
N LEU A 70 4.26 11.74 11.91
CA LEU A 70 3.73 10.40 12.16
C LEU A 70 4.84 9.37 12.25
N THR A 71 4.74 8.51 13.26
CA THR A 71 5.64 7.36 13.50
C THR A 71 4.90 6.02 13.39
N GLN A 72 3.59 6.04 13.23
CA GLN A 72 2.74 4.85 13.17
C GLN A 72 1.84 4.90 11.94
N SER A 73 1.60 3.75 11.35
CA SER A 73 0.66 3.60 10.24
C SER A 73 -0.72 4.10 10.62
N GLN A 74 -1.41 4.70 9.64
CA GLN A 74 -2.72 5.30 9.80
C GLN A 74 -3.77 4.55 9.01
N ILE A 75 -4.93 4.34 9.61
CA ILE A 75 -6.14 3.89 8.90
C ILE A 75 -7.09 5.06 8.86
N VAL A 76 -7.44 5.49 7.67
CA VAL A 76 -8.25 6.67 7.43
C VAL A 76 -9.58 6.27 6.82
N ASP A 77 -10.68 6.69 7.44
CA ASP A 77 -12.02 6.61 6.85
C ASP A 77 -12.12 7.64 5.73
N LEU A 78 -12.41 7.20 4.52
CA LEU A 78 -12.54 8.08 3.37
C LEU A 78 -13.95 8.65 3.27
N ASN A 79 -14.02 9.89 2.78
CA ASN A 79 -15.26 10.55 2.38
C ASN A 79 -15.23 10.83 0.87
N PRO A 80 -15.47 9.81 0.05
CA PRO A 80 -15.34 9.97 -1.38
C PRO A 80 -16.44 10.84 -1.97
N VAL A 81 -16.09 11.56 -3.03
CA VAL A 81 -16.97 12.47 -3.76
C VAL A 81 -17.03 12.03 -5.22
N ALA A 82 -18.25 11.92 -5.75
CA ALA A 82 -18.48 11.63 -7.16
C ALA A 82 -18.18 12.88 -8.01
N VAL A 83 -17.36 12.71 -9.04
CA VAL A 83 -17.01 13.82 -9.94
C VAL A 83 -17.16 13.43 -11.41
N ASP A 84 -17.43 14.41 -12.25
CA ASP A 84 -17.43 14.30 -13.69
C ASP A 84 -16.02 14.35 -14.31
N ALA A 85 -15.92 14.30 -15.61
CA ALA A 85 -14.65 14.36 -16.32
C ALA A 85 -13.88 15.68 -16.14
N SER A 86 -14.57 16.75 -15.74
CA SER A 86 -13.95 18.06 -15.43
C SER A 86 -13.51 18.19 -13.97
N GLY A 87 -13.82 17.20 -13.14
CA GLY A 87 -13.55 17.23 -11.71
C GLY A 87 -14.63 17.93 -10.87
N LYS A 88 -15.77 18.27 -11.49
CA LYS A 88 -16.90 18.90 -10.78
C LYS A 88 -17.72 17.82 -10.08
N THR A 89 -18.15 18.11 -8.86
CA THR A 89 -19.04 17.24 -8.08
C THR A 89 -20.34 16.95 -8.79
N VAL A 90 -20.74 15.69 -8.83
CA VAL A 90 -22.04 15.23 -9.31
C VAL A 90 -22.96 15.04 -8.13
N ASP A 91 -24.09 15.77 -8.13
CA ASP A 91 -25.06 15.73 -7.05
C ASP A 91 -25.90 14.44 -7.04
N TYR A 92 -26.61 14.21 -5.94
CA TYR A 92 -27.55 13.10 -5.74
C TYR A 92 -26.93 11.70 -5.82
N ILE A 93 -25.62 11.59 -5.69
CA ILE A 93 -24.90 10.32 -5.64
C ILE A 93 -24.57 9.97 -4.19
N SER A 94 -24.88 8.74 -3.80
CA SER A 94 -24.49 8.18 -2.50
C SER A 94 -23.56 6.99 -2.69
N LEU A 95 -22.60 6.84 -1.78
CA LEU A 95 -21.76 5.65 -1.73
C LEU A 95 -22.46 4.54 -0.95
N LYS A 96 -22.36 3.32 -1.44
CA LYS A 96 -22.93 2.13 -0.80
C LYS A 96 -21.94 1.45 0.12
N ASN A 97 -20.65 1.49 -0.20
CA ASN A 97 -19.60 0.89 0.59
C ASN A 97 -18.80 1.94 1.35
N LYS A 98 -18.35 1.56 2.54
CA LYS A 98 -17.41 2.35 3.31
C LYS A 98 -16.00 1.92 2.92
N ILE A 99 -15.18 2.86 2.52
CA ILE A 99 -13.82 2.59 2.09
C ILE A 99 -12.85 3.24 3.07
N THR A 100 -11.85 2.48 3.47
CA THR A 100 -10.74 2.96 4.30
C THR A 100 -9.43 2.89 3.53
N ALA A 101 -8.53 3.81 3.83
CA ALA A 101 -7.16 3.79 3.35
C ALA A 101 -6.21 3.42 4.48
N ASN A 102 -5.31 2.48 4.23
CA ASN A 102 -4.19 2.19 5.12
C ASN A 102 -2.94 2.87 4.57
N VAL A 103 -2.41 3.82 5.32
CA VAL A 103 -1.18 4.54 5.00
C VAL A 103 -0.08 4.03 5.92
N PRO A 104 0.81 3.15 5.43
CA PRO A 104 1.90 2.63 6.23
C PRO A 104 2.93 3.73 6.53
N ILE A 105 3.37 3.80 7.78
CA ILE A 105 4.51 4.60 8.19
C ILE A 105 5.60 3.65 8.64
N LEU A 106 6.72 3.67 7.95
CA LEU A 106 7.83 2.75 8.09
C LEU A 106 8.99 3.44 8.76
N LYS A 107 9.63 2.77 9.69
CA LYS A 107 10.89 3.23 10.26
C LYS A 107 12.03 2.91 9.30
N VAL A 108 12.88 3.88 9.01
CA VAL A 108 14.09 3.63 8.22
C VAL A 108 15.13 2.98 9.11
N GLU A 109 15.50 1.75 8.78
CA GLU A 109 16.50 0.95 9.49
C GLU A 109 17.63 0.54 8.55
N THR A 110 18.84 0.48 9.10
CA THR A 110 19.99 -0.09 8.41
C THR A 110 20.07 -1.56 8.76
N LEU A 111 19.84 -2.42 7.79
CA LEU A 111 19.78 -3.87 7.96
C LEU A 111 21.03 -4.53 7.37
N SER A 112 21.58 -5.49 8.09
CA SER A 112 22.65 -6.35 7.59
C SER A 112 22.07 -7.58 6.88
N PRO A 113 22.57 -7.92 5.69
CA PRO A 113 22.11 -9.10 4.98
C PRO A 113 22.49 -10.38 5.72
N GLN A 114 21.61 -11.35 5.69
CA GLN A 114 21.82 -12.70 6.23
C GLN A 114 21.21 -13.74 5.31
N VAL A 115 21.85 -14.90 5.22
CA VAL A 115 21.31 -16.08 4.55
C VAL A 115 21.18 -17.22 5.55
N ASN A 116 20.22 -18.08 5.32
CA ASN A 116 20.08 -19.32 6.05
C ASN A 116 20.71 -20.44 5.25
N LEU A 117 21.59 -21.23 5.87
CA LEU A 117 22.21 -22.39 5.26
C LEU A 117 21.42 -23.64 5.62
N VAL A 118 20.82 -24.27 4.62
CA VAL A 118 20.16 -25.56 4.77
C VAL A 118 21.11 -26.70 4.36
N ASN A 119 20.94 -27.86 4.96
CA ASN A 119 21.80 -29.03 4.76
C ASN A 119 23.30 -28.79 5.04
N ALA A 120 23.59 -27.82 5.88
CA ALA A 120 24.97 -27.52 6.28
C ALA A 120 25.42 -28.44 7.42
N PRO A 121 26.69 -28.91 7.39
CA PRO A 121 27.25 -29.66 8.51
C PRO A 121 27.42 -28.73 9.75
N VAL A 122 27.50 -29.34 10.93
CA VAL A 122 27.60 -28.61 12.21
C VAL A 122 28.79 -27.63 12.26
N ASN A 123 29.86 -27.96 11.54
CA ASN A 123 31.08 -27.13 11.48
C ASN A 123 31.20 -26.30 10.20
N ALA A 124 30.10 -26.08 9.46
CA ALA A 124 30.12 -25.37 8.19
C ALA A 124 30.80 -24.00 8.27
N GLN A 125 30.57 -23.25 9.35
CA GLN A 125 31.18 -21.94 9.59
C GLN A 125 32.73 -21.97 9.65
N ASN A 126 33.36 -23.12 9.86
CA ASN A 126 34.79 -23.32 9.85
C ASN A 126 35.33 -23.74 8.48
N LEU A 127 34.45 -24.06 7.52
CA LEU A 127 34.83 -24.58 6.22
C LEU A 127 34.83 -23.54 5.11
N PHE A 128 34.09 -22.45 5.30
CA PHE A 128 34.01 -21.37 4.30
C PHE A 128 33.56 -20.06 4.96
N THR A 129 33.71 -18.98 4.23
CA THR A 129 33.29 -17.65 4.63
C THR A 129 32.22 -17.14 3.66
N ILE A 130 31.15 -16.57 4.18
CA ILE A 130 30.12 -15.89 3.38
C ILE A 130 30.50 -14.42 3.32
N THR A 131 30.56 -13.89 2.10
CA THR A 131 30.75 -12.46 1.85
C THR A 131 29.53 -11.93 1.10
N TYR A 132 29.12 -10.73 1.46
CA TYR A 132 28.01 -10.04 0.81
C TYR A 132 28.55 -8.89 -0.04
N SER A 133 27.94 -8.65 -1.19
CA SER A 133 28.30 -7.53 -2.07
C SER A 133 28.05 -6.16 -1.43
N THR A 134 27.14 -6.11 -0.46
CA THR A 134 26.89 -4.95 0.39
C THR A 134 26.84 -5.37 1.86
N SER A 135 27.41 -4.56 2.73
CA SER A 135 27.42 -4.83 4.18
C SER A 135 26.11 -4.45 4.87
N SER A 136 25.36 -3.55 4.30
CA SER A 136 24.09 -3.07 4.85
C SER A 136 23.19 -2.47 3.77
N VAL A 137 21.91 -2.44 4.07
CA VAL A 137 20.85 -1.85 3.23
C VAL A 137 19.97 -0.98 4.12
N GLU A 138 19.67 0.24 3.69
CA GLU A 138 18.62 1.03 4.30
C GLU A 138 17.26 0.57 3.78
N ALA A 139 16.36 0.28 4.70
CA ALA A 139 15.02 -0.18 4.36
C ALA A 139 13.97 0.42 5.29
N GLY A 140 12.78 0.67 4.76
CA GLY A 140 11.61 0.98 5.55
C GLY A 140 11.01 -0.30 6.13
N VAL A 141 10.89 -0.37 7.45
CA VAL A 141 10.34 -1.53 8.15
C VAL A 141 9.17 -1.10 9.02
N LEU A 142 8.15 -1.97 9.12
CA LEU A 142 7.11 -1.79 10.12
C LEU A 142 7.71 -2.03 11.50
N GLU A 143 7.62 -1.06 12.39
CA GLU A 143 8.16 -1.17 13.75
C GLU A 143 7.58 -2.39 14.49
N SER A 144 6.30 -2.69 14.25
CA SER A 144 5.63 -3.86 14.82
C SER A 144 6.14 -5.21 14.31
N ALA A 145 6.85 -5.24 13.18
CA ALA A 145 7.38 -6.47 12.60
C ALA A 145 8.65 -6.96 13.30
N GLY A 146 9.35 -6.09 14.06
CA GLY A 146 10.54 -6.46 14.83
C GLY A 146 11.71 -6.93 13.95
N ILE A 147 11.80 -6.45 12.70
CA ILE A 147 12.83 -6.84 11.75
C ILE A 147 14.13 -6.13 12.13
N ASN A 148 15.19 -6.92 12.34
CA ASN A 148 16.51 -6.41 12.72
C ASN A 148 17.62 -6.87 11.78
N ALA A 149 17.31 -7.68 10.78
CA ALA A 149 18.25 -8.16 9.76
C ALA A 149 17.51 -8.38 8.44
N LEU A 150 18.25 -8.30 7.34
CA LEU A 150 17.74 -8.56 6.00
C LEU A 150 17.93 -10.04 5.68
N ASN A 151 16.90 -10.85 5.91
CA ASN A 151 16.95 -12.27 5.58
C ASN A 151 16.72 -12.46 4.08
N LEU A 152 17.78 -12.85 3.37
CA LEU A 152 17.77 -13.03 1.91
C LEU A 152 17.14 -14.36 1.48
N GLY A 153 17.10 -15.34 2.36
CA GLY A 153 16.56 -16.66 2.08
C GLY A 153 17.55 -17.80 2.33
N ASP A 154 17.25 -18.96 1.75
CA ASP A 154 17.99 -20.19 1.97
C ASP A 154 19.04 -20.43 0.89
N ILE A 155 20.21 -20.89 1.31
CA ILE A 155 21.23 -21.47 0.44
C ILE A 155 21.42 -22.93 0.84
N ASP A 156 21.23 -23.83 -0.11
CA ASP A 156 21.47 -25.26 0.10
C ASP A 156 22.97 -25.55 0.03
N PHE A 157 23.55 -25.85 1.18
CA PHE A 157 24.97 -26.14 1.30
C PHE A 157 25.41 -27.28 0.40
N SER A 158 24.60 -28.31 0.19
CA SER A 158 24.92 -29.47 -0.65
C SER A 158 25.11 -29.08 -2.14
N LYS A 159 24.64 -27.93 -2.55
CA LYS A 159 24.77 -27.44 -3.93
C LYS A 159 25.95 -26.48 -4.14
N ILE A 160 26.65 -26.13 -3.07
CA ILE A 160 27.82 -25.22 -3.14
C ILE A 160 29.04 -26.02 -3.63
N ASN A 161 29.68 -25.48 -4.66
CA ASN A 161 30.94 -26.04 -5.19
C ASN A 161 31.75 -24.90 -5.87
N SER A 162 32.90 -25.22 -6.42
CA SER A 162 33.79 -24.26 -7.07
C SER A 162 33.17 -23.49 -8.26
N ASN A 163 32.13 -24.09 -8.89
CA ASN A 163 31.42 -23.48 -10.03
C ASN A 163 30.05 -22.90 -9.65
N ASN A 164 29.57 -23.13 -8.44
CA ASN A 164 28.30 -22.66 -7.93
C ASN A 164 28.48 -22.15 -6.50
N ASN A 165 29.03 -20.96 -6.37
CA ASN A 165 29.37 -20.32 -5.10
C ASN A 165 28.96 -18.84 -5.02
N GLU A 166 28.27 -18.34 -6.04
CA GLU A 166 27.65 -17.03 -6.07
C GLU A 166 26.14 -17.16 -6.17
N PHE A 167 25.42 -16.43 -5.32
CA PHE A 167 23.96 -16.45 -5.23
C PHE A 167 23.44 -15.03 -5.26
N THR A 168 22.41 -14.80 -6.05
CA THR A 168 21.75 -13.49 -6.17
C THR A 168 20.35 -13.58 -5.59
N PHE A 169 20.00 -12.59 -4.75
CA PHE A 169 18.69 -12.48 -4.14
C PHE A 169 18.05 -11.14 -4.55
N ASP A 170 16.79 -11.21 -4.92
CA ASP A 170 15.97 -10.01 -5.13
C ASP A 170 15.44 -9.51 -3.78
N ILE A 171 15.84 -8.30 -3.40
CA ILE A 171 15.47 -7.70 -2.11
C ILE A 171 14.27 -6.75 -2.21
N THR A 172 13.71 -6.54 -3.40
CA THR A 172 12.65 -5.54 -3.61
C THR A 172 11.30 -5.94 -3.03
N ASN A 173 11.08 -7.23 -2.74
CA ASN A 173 9.79 -7.77 -2.29
C ASN A 173 9.92 -8.63 -1.03
N LEU A 174 10.84 -8.32 -0.14
CA LEU A 174 10.99 -9.04 1.11
C LEU A 174 9.86 -8.68 2.08
N ASN A 175 9.27 -9.70 2.71
CA ASN A 175 8.17 -9.52 3.65
C ASN A 175 8.55 -8.59 4.82
N GLY A 176 7.74 -7.55 5.02
CA GLY A 176 7.92 -6.58 6.10
C GLY A 176 8.95 -5.48 5.80
N ILE A 177 9.52 -5.47 4.60
CA ILE A 177 10.45 -4.45 4.11
C ILE A 177 9.81 -3.84 2.85
N MET A 178 9.72 -2.53 2.78
CA MET A 178 9.09 -1.80 1.66
C MET A 178 10.02 -0.70 1.16
#